data_a1dfe58a691adf0f5d9c2816b1ddcbdb
#
_entry.id   a1dfe58a691adf0f5d9c2816b1ddcbdb
#
_cell.length_a   1.000
_cell.length_b   1.000
_cell.length_c   1.000
_cell.angle_alpha   90.00
_cell.angle_beta   90.00
_cell.angle_gamma   90.00
#
_symmetry.space_group_name_H-M   'P 1'
#
loop_
_entity.id
_entity.type
_entity.pdbx_description
1 polymer ?
#
loop_
_entity_poly.entity_id
_entity_poly.type
_entity_poly.pdbx_seq_one_letter_code
_entity_poly.pdbx_strand_id
1 'polypeptide(L)'
;LDPDIYFYSSIGQIFKMLDECNILLTPHITQILDKGLSDSPENIWHSCGMYNLGFCGLKRSASALQMLKWWHARLRNDCYIDSYNFLYTDQKWMDFLPSFFSPQELKISFNLGMNIAPWNFYEREIFEEDNQLYVRSRCNKDRKDRVIFVHYSGYDYKELKKGGTVQKNILNIKKYSDIEKILFMYGKAIIENVEIFDYFISLQYSYGFYSNGNVVTSVHRRLYRSMISKGMKDDNPFLINGMFYSLLAKKKIIVTTKSNLDKLTKQNFPNAEKKLRSFNLFMKMLFSILGYERYFLLIRLLHPYSRLESQIHLLDDKYLDNNIH
;
A
#
# COMPACT_ATOMS: atom_id res chain seq x y z
N LEU A 1 7.31 -11.64 5.42
CA LEU A 1 7.59 -10.51 6.34
C LEU A 1 8.07 -9.32 5.54
N ASP A 2 7.55 -8.12 5.86
CA ASP A 2 8.08 -6.87 5.34
C ASP A 2 9.42 -6.51 6.01
N PRO A 3 10.31 -5.80 5.32
CA PRO A 3 11.64 -5.49 5.82
C PRO A 3 11.66 -4.49 6.99
N ASP A 4 10.55 -3.81 7.26
CA ASP A 4 10.37 -2.86 8.36
C ASP A 4 9.64 -3.48 9.58
N ILE A 5 9.72 -4.80 9.71
CA ILE A 5 9.25 -5.53 10.90
C ILE A 5 10.43 -5.82 11.84
N TYR A 6 10.24 -5.54 13.13
CA TYR A 6 11.20 -5.84 14.18
C TYR A 6 10.58 -6.71 15.28
N PHE A 7 11.29 -7.79 15.67
CA PHE A 7 10.84 -8.74 16.68
C PHE A 7 11.35 -8.37 18.07
N TYR A 8 10.44 -8.38 19.04
CA TYR A 8 10.72 -8.11 20.46
C TYR A 8 10.70 -9.36 21.33
N SER A 9 10.19 -10.46 20.80
CA SER A 9 10.21 -11.75 21.47
C SER A 9 10.34 -12.90 20.45
N SER A 10 10.48 -14.12 20.98
CA SER A 10 10.67 -15.30 20.14
C SER A 10 9.52 -15.52 19.15
N ILE A 11 9.86 -15.80 17.91
CA ILE A 11 8.96 -16.22 16.83
C ILE A 11 8.28 -17.59 17.12
N GLY A 12 8.75 -18.33 18.14
CA GLY A 12 8.22 -19.64 18.49
C GLY A 12 6.72 -19.67 18.76
N GLN A 13 6.13 -18.57 19.22
CA GLN A 13 4.68 -18.47 19.39
C GLN A 13 3.94 -18.54 18.05
N ILE A 14 4.51 -17.98 17.00
CA ILE A 14 3.94 -18.01 15.63
C ILE A 14 3.97 -19.45 15.11
N PHE A 15 5.06 -20.18 15.33
CA PHE A 15 5.15 -21.59 14.93
C PHE A 15 4.11 -22.44 15.64
N LYS A 16 3.87 -22.22 16.95
CA LYS A 16 2.80 -22.92 17.69
C LYS A 16 1.41 -22.64 17.09
N MET A 17 1.14 -21.41 16.65
CA MET A 17 -0.12 -21.11 15.97
C MET A 17 -0.24 -21.83 14.62
N LEU A 18 0.88 -21.98 13.90
CA LEU A 18 0.94 -22.71 12.63
C LEU A 18 0.87 -24.24 12.82
N ASP A 19 1.06 -24.77 14.02
CA ASP A 19 0.76 -26.18 14.29
C ASP A 19 -0.75 -26.47 14.20
N GLU A 20 -1.58 -25.47 14.48
CA GLU A 20 -3.05 -25.57 14.49
C GLU A 20 -3.72 -25.16 13.16
N CYS A 21 -2.99 -24.55 12.22
CA CYS A 21 -3.53 -24.07 10.95
C CYS A 21 -2.48 -24.13 9.81
N ASN A 22 -2.91 -23.90 8.58
CA ASN A 22 -2.04 -23.90 7.40
C ASN A 22 -1.69 -22.50 6.92
N ILE A 23 -2.56 -21.53 7.19
CA ILE A 23 -2.44 -20.12 6.80
C ILE A 23 -2.75 -19.28 8.02
N LEU A 24 -1.88 -18.32 8.34
CA LEU A 24 -2.03 -17.43 9.48
C LEU A 24 -1.94 -15.98 9.00
N LEU A 25 -2.99 -15.20 9.25
CA LEU A 25 -3.07 -13.79 8.92
C LEU A 25 -3.23 -12.92 10.16
N THR A 26 -2.82 -11.66 10.04
CA THR A 26 -3.05 -10.62 11.04
C THR A 26 -3.94 -9.52 10.47
N PRO A 27 -5.04 -9.12 11.14
CA PRO A 27 -5.85 -7.99 10.69
C PRO A 27 -5.12 -6.66 10.96
N HIS A 28 -5.49 -5.62 10.21
CA HIS A 28 -5.00 -4.26 10.48
C HIS A 28 -5.45 -3.78 11.85
N ILE A 29 -6.71 -4.02 12.17
CA ILE A 29 -7.37 -3.62 13.41
C ILE A 29 -8.14 -4.81 14.00
N THR A 30 -8.32 -4.84 15.31
CA THR A 30 -8.98 -5.92 16.05
C THR A 30 -10.18 -5.47 16.88
N GLN A 31 -10.43 -4.17 16.93
CA GLN A 31 -11.50 -3.58 17.72
C GLN A 31 -12.41 -2.71 16.85
N ILE A 32 -13.68 -2.62 17.25
CA ILE A 32 -14.63 -1.68 16.65
C ILE A 32 -14.15 -0.27 16.92
N LEU A 33 -14.10 0.55 15.89
CA LEU A 33 -13.68 1.93 15.96
C LEU A 33 -14.82 2.81 16.50
N ASP A 34 -14.59 3.46 17.63
CA ASP A 34 -15.40 4.62 17.99
C ASP A 34 -14.97 5.83 17.17
N LYS A 35 -15.94 6.58 16.66
CA LYS A 35 -15.68 7.79 15.88
C LYS A 35 -14.76 8.74 16.64
N GLY A 36 -13.61 9.07 16.05
CA GLY A 36 -12.63 10.00 16.60
C GLY A 36 -11.49 9.38 17.42
N LEU A 37 -11.47 8.07 17.66
CA LEU A 37 -10.34 7.41 18.32
C LEU A 37 -9.17 7.17 17.36
N SER A 38 -9.46 6.80 16.11
CA SER A 38 -8.44 6.58 15.09
C SER A 38 -8.15 7.84 14.29
N ASP A 39 -6.88 8.04 13.94
CA ASP A 39 -6.45 9.11 13.00
C ASP A 39 -6.81 8.79 11.54
N SER A 40 -7.19 7.55 11.26
CA SER A 40 -7.60 7.10 9.92
C SER A 40 -9.10 6.79 9.88
N PRO A 41 -9.82 7.20 8.84
CA PRO A 41 -11.22 6.84 8.69
C PRO A 41 -11.37 5.33 8.50
N GLU A 42 -12.39 4.74 9.12
CA GLU A 42 -12.60 3.28 9.15
C GLU A 42 -12.75 2.66 7.74
N ASN A 43 -13.34 3.41 6.81
CA ASN A 43 -13.52 2.96 5.43
C ASN A 43 -12.22 2.75 4.65
N ILE A 44 -11.07 3.18 5.17
CA ILE A 44 -9.77 2.91 4.54
C ILE A 44 -9.50 1.41 4.44
N TRP A 45 -9.99 0.62 5.42
CA TRP A 45 -9.81 -0.83 5.44
C TRP A 45 -10.59 -1.54 4.32
N HIS A 46 -11.71 -0.98 3.88
CA HIS A 46 -12.39 -1.46 2.66
C HIS A 46 -11.54 -1.24 1.41
N SER A 47 -10.75 -0.19 1.39
CA SER A 47 -9.87 0.12 0.25
C SER A 47 -8.60 -0.73 0.26
N CYS A 48 -7.87 -0.78 1.39
CA CYS A 48 -6.56 -1.43 1.44
C CYS A 48 -6.61 -2.92 1.84
N GLY A 49 -7.74 -3.41 2.33
CA GLY A 49 -7.92 -4.80 2.80
C GLY A 49 -7.96 -4.91 4.31
N MET A 50 -8.60 -5.96 4.81
CA MET A 50 -8.75 -6.23 6.24
C MET A 50 -7.48 -6.78 6.88
N TYR A 51 -6.65 -7.47 6.10
CA TYR A 51 -5.43 -8.13 6.58
C TYR A 51 -4.19 -7.39 6.11
N ASN A 52 -3.21 -7.24 7.01
CA ASN A 52 -1.93 -6.64 6.68
C ASN A 52 -0.91 -7.73 6.31
N LEU A 53 -0.39 -7.67 5.10
CA LEU A 53 0.61 -8.61 4.61
C LEU A 53 2.07 -8.21 4.86
N GLY A 54 2.31 -7.24 5.72
CA GLY A 54 3.62 -7.18 6.35
C GLY A 54 3.99 -8.52 7.01
N PHE A 55 2.96 -9.28 7.42
CA PHE A 55 3.11 -10.65 7.90
C PHE A 55 2.09 -11.60 7.25
N CYS A 56 2.59 -12.77 6.81
CA CYS A 56 1.77 -13.92 6.45
C CYS A 56 2.50 -15.20 6.90
N GLY A 57 1.87 -16.01 7.75
CA GLY A 57 2.38 -17.30 8.20
C GLY A 57 1.83 -18.43 7.35
N LEU A 58 2.71 -19.33 6.87
CA LEU A 58 2.33 -20.49 6.06
C LEU A 58 3.01 -21.75 6.57
N LYS A 59 2.21 -22.80 6.79
CA LYS A 59 2.67 -24.16 7.02
C LYS A 59 2.66 -24.92 5.68
N ARG A 60 3.70 -25.68 5.42
CA ARG A 60 3.78 -26.50 4.21
C ARG A 60 2.63 -27.50 4.16
N SER A 61 1.64 -27.24 3.31
CA SER A 61 0.41 -28.04 3.18
C SER A 61 -0.21 -27.86 1.78
N ALA A 62 -1.19 -28.68 1.45
CA ALA A 62 -1.92 -28.59 0.19
C ALA A 62 -2.69 -27.26 0.07
N SER A 63 -3.37 -26.82 1.13
CA SER A 63 -4.13 -25.57 1.15
C SER A 63 -3.23 -24.33 1.07
N ALA A 64 -2.10 -24.31 1.78
CA ALA A 64 -1.13 -23.20 1.65
C ALA A 64 -0.55 -23.11 0.23
N LEU A 65 -0.24 -24.25 -0.41
CA LEU A 65 0.23 -24.28 -1.79
C LEU A 65 -0.86 -23.83 -2.77
N GLN A 66 -2.11 -24.22 -2.55
CA GLN A 66 -3.26 -23.80 -3.34
C GLN A 66 -3.44 -22.26 -3.25
N MET A 67 -3.38 -21.71 -2.03
CA MET A 67 -3.44 -20.27 -1.79
C MET A 67 -2.32 -19.54 -2.52
N LEU A 68 -1.07 -19.99 -2.39
CA LEU A 68 0.08 -19.38 -3.06
C LEU A 68 -0.06 -19.38 -4.59
N LYS A 69 -0.51 -20.49 -5.19
CA LYS A 69 -0.76 -20.58 -6.63
C LYS A 69 -1.84 -19.60 -7.10
N TRP A 70 -2.96 -19.55 -6.36
CA TRP A 70 -4.04 -18.63 -6.63
C TRP A 70 -3.59 -17.17 -6.52
N TRP A 71 -2.90 -16.84 -5.43
CA TRP A 71 -2.40 -15.49 -5.16
C TRP A 71 -1.38 -15.04 -6.21
N HIS A 72 -0.38 -15.89 -6.52
CA HIS A 72 0.59 -15.62 -7.57
C HIS A 72 -0.07 -15.31 -8.92
N ALA A 73 -1.11 -16.08 -9.31
CA ALA A 73 -1.83 -15.84 -10.54
C ALA A 73 -2.51 -14.45 -10.58
N ARG A 74 -2.94 -13.92 -9.43
CA ARG A 74 -3.50 -12.56 -9.31
C ARG A 74 -2.41 -11.50 -9.32
N LEU A 75 -1.37 -11.69 -8.52
CA LEU A 75 -0.29 -10.70 -8.38
C LEU A 75 0.50 -10.49 -9.67
N ARG A 76 0.55 -11.49 -10.52
CA ARG A 76 1.24 -11.38 -11.82
C ARG A 76 0.75 -10.18 -12.64
N ASN A 77 -0.53 -9.87 -12.57
CA ASN A 77 -1.13 -8.80 -13.35
C ASN A 77 -1.75 -7.68 -12.49
N ASP A 78 -2.14 -7.94 -11.25
CA ASP A 78 -3.02 -7.08 -10.45
C ASP A 78 -2.43 -6.70 -9.09
N CYS A 79 -1.08 -6.58 -9.01
CA CYS A 79 -0.34 -6.12 -7.83
C CYS A 79 -0.03 -4.62 -7.92
N TYR A 80 -1.06 -3.78 -7.76
CA TYR A 80 -0.92 -2.32 -7.77
C TYR A 80 -2.13 -1.67 -7.08
N ILE A 81 -2.06 -0.36 -6.84
CA ILE A 81 -3.17 0.40 -6.26
C ILE A 81 -4.05 0.95 -7.38
N ASP A 82 -5.32 0.57 -7.36
CA ASP A 82 -6.36 1.09 -8.26
C ASP A 82 -7.73 1.07 -7.56
N SER A 83 -8.15 2.21 -7.05
CA SER A 83 -9.44 2.34 -6.37
C SER A 83 -10.65 2.08 -7.27
N TYR A 84 -10.50 2.25 -8.57
CA TYR A 84 -11.56 1.98 -9.55
C TYR A 84 -11.83 0.47 -9.71
N ASN A 85 -10.77 -0.35 -9.71
CA ASN A 85 -10.85 -1.80 -9.81
C ASN A 85 -10.76 -2.48 -8.43
N PHE A 86 -10.84 -1.72 -7.34
CA PHE A 86 -10.77 -2.23 -5.96
C PHE A 86 -9.49 -3.02 -5.67
N LEU A 87 -8.37 -2.63 -6.29
CA LEU A 87 -7.07 -3.26 -6.11
C LEU A 87 -6.22 -2.46 -5.11
N TYR A 88 -5.53 -3.17 -4.24
CA TYR A 88 -4.56 -2.57 -3.34
C TYR A 88 -3.39 -3.53 -3.13
N THR A 89 -2.42 -3.46 -4.04
CA THR A 89 -1.23 -4.30 -4.07
C THR A 89 -1.51 -5.80 -3.89
N ASP A 90 -0.79 -6.43 -3.01
CA ASP A 90 -0.85 -7.86 -2.71
C ASP A 90 -1.91 -8.20 -1.66
N GLN A 91 -2.10 -7.33 -0.67
CA GLN A 91 -2.87 -7.66 0.54
C GLN A 91 -4.39 -7.67 0.34
N LYS A 92 -4.95 -6.86 -0.55
CA LYS A 92 -6.41 -6.81 -0.77
C LYS A 92 -7.00 -8.16 -1.21
N TRP A 93 -6.22 -8.98 -1.87
CA TRP A 93 -6.60 -10.33 -2.27
C TRP A 93 -6.86 -11.26 -1.08
N MET A 94 -6.26 -11.01 0.08
CA MET A 94 -6.44 -11.84 1.27
C MET A 94 -7.85 -11.78 1.85
N ASP A 95 -8.64 -10.75 1.53
CA ASP A 95 -10.03 -10.62 1.95
C ASP A 95 -10.91 -11.79 1.46
N PHE A 96 -10.49 -12.50 0.40
CA PHE A 96 -11.18 -13.68 -0.10
C PHE A 96 -10.91 -14.96 0.71
N LEU A 97 -9.80 -15.02 1.45
CA LEU A 97 -9.36 -16.28 2.07
C LEU A 97 -10.38 -16.89 3.05
N PRO A 98 -11.12 -16.12 3.87
CA PRO A 98 -12.16 -16.68 4.73
C PRO A 98 -13.31 -17.35 3.98
N SER A 99 -13.49 -17.04 2.68
CA SER A 99 -14.47 -17.71 1.82
C SER A 99 -13.93 -18.96 1.12
N PHE A 100 -12.60 -19.12 1.08
CA PHE A 100 -11.94 -20.21 0.34
C PHE A 100 -11.45 -21.34 1.26
N PHE A 101 -11.13 -21.02 2.50
CA PHE A 101 -10.50 -21.94 3.44
C PHE A 101 -11.30 -22.07 4.71
N SER A 102 -11.35 -23.30 5.24
CA SER A 102 -12.01 -23.60 6.51
C SER A 102 -11.27 -22.98 7.69
N PRO A 103 -11.92 -22.83 8.87
CA PRO A 103 -11.26 -22.37 10.10
C PRO A 103 -10.08 -23.24 10.57
N GLN A 104 -10.01 -24.49 10.13
CA GLN A 104 -8.90 -25.41 10.41
C GLN A 104 -7.69 -25.14 9.50
N GLU A 105 -7.92 -24.55 8.33
CA GLU A 105 -6.86 -24.24 7.37
C GLU A 105 -6.38 -22.81 7.50
N LEU A 106 -7.29 -21.85 7.75
CA LEU A 106 -7.02 -20.41 7.89
C LEU A 106 -7.31 -19.95 9.31
N LYS A 107 -6.30 -19.43 9.99
CA LYS A 107 -6.43 -18.76 11.28
C LYS A 107 -6.15 -17.25 11.13
N ILE A 108 -7.05 -16.45 11.66
CA ILE A 108 -6.86 -15.01 11.81
C ILE A 108 -6.43 -14.77 13.26
N SER A 109 -5.22 -14.24 13.44
CA SER A 109 -4.68 -14.01 14.78
C SER A 109 -5.22 -12.70 15.36
N PHE A 110 -5.89 -12.79 16.50
CA PHE A 110 -6.28 -11.65 17.33
C PHE A 110 -5.29 -11.37 18.46
N ASN A 111 -4.08 -11.96 18.41
CA ASN A 111 -3.02 -11.67 19.39
C ASN A 111 -2.56 -10.21 19.22
N LEU A 112 -2.72 -9.40 20.27
CA LEU A 112 -2.41 -7.99 20.24
C LEU A 112 -0.91 -7.70 20.05
N GLY A 113 -0.04 -8.68 20.44
CA GLY A 113 1.41 -8.56 20.29
C GLY A 113 1.94 -8.81 18.89
N MET A 114 1.08 -9.22 17.96
CA MET A 114 1.43 -9.39 16.55
C MET A 114 1.01 -8.19 15.73
N ASN A 115 1.86 -7.77 14.81
CA ASN A 115 1.58 -6.69 13.86
C ASN A 115 1.13 -5.38 14.53
N ILE A 116 1.83 -5.01 15.64
CA ILE A 116 1.65 -3.69 16.24
C ILE A 116 2.18 -2.66 15.24
N ALA A 117 1.39 -1.62 14.93
CA ALA A 117 1.73 -0.72 13.85
C ALA A 117 1.02 0.64 14.02
N PRO A 118 1.43 1.68 13.28
CA PRO A 118 0.85 3.01 13.37
C PRO A 118 -0.68 3.05 13.26
N TRP A 119 -1.27 2.18 12.45
CA TRP A 119 -2.73 2.16 12.25
C TRP A 119 -3.53 1.54 13.40
N ASN A 120 -2.87 0.85 14.36
CA ASN A 120 -3.55 0.22 15.51
C ASN A 120 -3.02 0.67 16.88
N PHE A 121 -2.19 1.70 16.97
CA PHE A 121 -1.78 2.29 18.24
C PHE A 121 -2.96 2.85 19.06
N TYR A 122 -4.04 3.26 18.42
CA TYR A 122 -5.23 3.75 19.09
C TYR A 122 -5.93 2.66 19.92
N GLU A 123 -5.80 1.38 19.55
CA GLU A 123 -6.40 0.23 20.24
C GLU A 123 -5.42 -0.49 21.19
N ARG A 124 -4.10 -0.24 21.07
CA ARG A 124 -3.03 -1.02 21.72
C ARG A 124 -2.16 -0.13 22.59
N GLU A 125 -2.05 -0.49 23.87
CA GLU A 125 -1.18 0.14 24.85
C GLU A 125 -0.01 -0.77 25.17
N ILE A 126 1.23 -0.27 24.97
CA ILE A 126 2.47 -1.01 25.23
C ILE A 126 2.96 -0.66 26.62
N PHE A 127 3.37 -1.65 27.40
CA PHE A 127 3.95 -1.46 28.71
C PHE A 127 5.03 -2.51 28.99
N GLU A 128 5.83 -2.28 30.00
CA GLU A 128 6.88 -3.19 30.44
C GLU A 128 6.54 -3.80 31.78
N GLU A 129 6.81 -5.09 31.92
CA GLU A 129 6.69 -5.84 33.15
C GLU A 129 7.80 -6.88 33.17
N ASP A 130 8.56 -7.01 34.26
CA ASP A 130 9.66 -7.94 34.42
C ASP A 130 10.69 -7.94 33.27
N ASN A 131 11.07 -6.73 32.82
CA ASN A 131 11.98 -6.50 31.69
C ASN A 131 11.47 -7.09 30.35
N GLN A 132 10.18 -7.30 30.21
CA GLN A 132 9.55 -7.79 28.99
C GLN A 132 8.46 -6.81 28.51
N LEU A 133 8.31 -6.69 27.20
CA LEU A 133 7.28 -5.86 26.62
C LEU A 133 5.98 -6.62 26.43
N TYR A 134 4.92 -6.02 26.93
CA TYR A 134 3.56 -6.49 26.79
C TYR A 134 2.70 -5.44 26.11
N VAL A 135 1.59 -5.88 25.58
CA VAL A 135 0.55 -5.05 24.98
C VAL A 135 -0.81 -5.47 25.49
N ARG A 136 -1.67 -4.49 25.71
CA ARG A 136 -3.07 -4.70 26.08
C ARG A 136 -3.98 -3.78 25.29
N SER A 137 -5.28 -4.10 25.28
CA SER A 137 -6.28 -3.20 24.71
C SER A 137 -6.37 -1.92 25.53
N ARG A 138 -6.44 -0.75 24.87
CA ARG A 138 -6.70 0.53 25.57
C ARG A 138 -8.11 0.59 26.16
N CYS A 139 -9.07 -0.09 25.53
CA CYS A 139 -10.48 -0.12 25.97
C CYS A 139 -10.76 -1.19 27.02
N ASN A 140 -10.17 -2.39 26.85
CA ASN A 140 -10.33 -3.50 27.76
C ASN A 140 -8.95 -3.99 28.21
N LYS A 141 -8.62 -3.75 29.49
CA LYS A 141 -7.30 -4.04 30.08
C LYS A 141 -7.16 -5.46 30.63
N ASP A 142 -8.20 -6.29 30.56
CA ASP A 142 -8.22 -7.63 31.17
C ASP A 142 -7.31 -8.63 30.45
N ARG A 143 -7.05 -8.37 29.15
CA ARG A 143 -6.18 -9.20 28.32
C ARG A 143 -4.87 -8.51 28.05
N LYS A 144 -3.77 -9.21 28.35
CA LYS A 144 -2.42 -8.84 27.92
C LYS A 144 -1.80 -9.93 27.07
N ASP A 145 -1.11 -9.53 26.01
CA ASP A 145 -0.28 -10.41 25.18
C ASP A 145 1.18 -9.92 25.22
N ARG A 146 2.14 -10.82 25.04
CA ARG A 146 3.54 -10.42 24.91
C ARG A 146 3.75 -9.77 23.54
N VAL A 147 4.51 -8.67 23.48
CA VAL A 147 4.89 -8.06 22.18
C VAL A 147 5.76 -9.04 21.41
N ILE A 148 5.28 -9.50 20.25
CA ILE A 148 6.02 -10.40 19.38
C ILE A 148 6.76 -9.60 18.33
N PHE A 149 6.05 -8.80 17.51
CA PHE A 149 6.66 -7.93 16.52
C PHE A 149 5.87 -6.65 16.27
N VAL A 150 6.62 -5.63 15.87
CA VAL A 150 6.11 -4.31 15.46
C VAL A 150 6.45 -4.08 14.00
N HIS A 151 5.50 -3.57 13.24
CA HIS A 151 5.63 -3.19 11.83
C HIS A 151 5.79 -1.68 11.74
N TYR A 152 7.00 -1.21 11.43
CA TYR A 152 7.37 0.20 11.40
C TYR A 152 7.03 0.90 10.08
N SER A 153 5.83 0.61 9.56
CA SER A 153 5.36 1.16 8.29
C SER A 153 5.32 2.69 8.30
N GLY A 154 5.93 3.29 7.28
CA GLY A 154 5.89 4.72 7.06
C GLY A 154 6.80 5.58 7.94
N TYR A 155 7.70 4.99 8.72
CA TYR A 155 8.73 5.72 9.44
C TYR A 155 9.87 6.18 8.52
N ASP A 156 10.47 7.32 8.84
CA ASP A 156 11.68 7.78 8.18
C ASP A 156 12.91 7.23 8.89
N TYR A 157 13.59 6.28 8.26
CA TYR A 157 14.80 5.63 8.82
C TYR A 157 15.94 6.60 9.06
N LYS A 158 16.08 7.65 8.24
CA LYS A 158 17.14 8.65 8.41
C LYS A 158 16.92 9.46 9.69
N GLU A 159 15.68 9.76 10.00
CA GLU A 159 15.34 10.46 11.23
C GLU A 159 15.42 9.52 12.45
N LEU A 160 15.02 8.26 12.34
CA LEU A 160 15.18 7.27 13.41
C LEU A 160 16.66 7.08 13.80
N LYS A 161 17.58 7.06 12.83
CA LYS A 161 19.05 7.02 13.07
C LYS A 161 19.56 8.21 13.87
N LYS A 162 18.89 9.36 13.80
CA LYS A 162 19.26 10.60 14.53
C LYS A 162 18.54 10.72 15.88
N GLY A 163 17.73 9.71 16.27
CA GLY A 163 16.88 9.75 17.46
C GLY A 163 15.60 10.57 17.27
N GLY A 164 15.32 11.00 16.04
CA GLY A 164 14.07 11.67 15.68
C GLY A 164 12.95 10.68 15.31
N THR A 165 11.72 11.13 15.36
CA THR A 165 10.55 10.31 14.98
C THR A 165 9.71 11.06 13.96
N VAL A 166 9.81 10.64 12.69
CA VAL A 166 8.94 11.11 11.60
C VAL A 166 8.17 9.94 11.05
N GLN A 167 6.84 10.02 11.14
CA GLN A 167 5.90 9.01 10.70
C GLN A 167 4.89 9.64 9.73
N LYS A 168 4.70 9.03 8.56
CA LYS A 168 3.92 9.61 7.44
C LYS A 168 2.40 9.43 7.59
N ASN A 169 1.97 8.44 8.36
CA ASN A 169 0.58 7.98 8.39
C ASN A 169 -0.19 8.42 9.65
N ILE A 170 0.49 8.99 10.66
CA ILE A 170 -0.11 9.49 11.89
C ILE A 170 0.15 10.99 12.02
N LEU A 171 -0.90 11.76 12.16
CA LEU A 171 -0.81 13.22 12.30
C LEU A 171 -0.18 13.64 13.64
N ASN A 172 -0.44 12.92 14.72
CA ASN A 172 0.06 13.22 16.05
C ASN A 172 0.54 11.95 16.78
N ILE A 173 1.75 11.49 16.45
CA ILE A 173 2.35 10.31 17.08
C ILE A 173 2.63 10.52 18.58
N LYS A 174 2.85 11.75 19.02
CA LYS A 174 3.11 12.10 20.42
C LYS A 174 1.91 11.80 21.35
N LYS A 175 0.72 11.56 20.79
CA LYS A 175 -0.45 11.07 21.51
C LYS A 175 -0.19 9.71 22.20
N TYR A 176 0.78 8.94 21.68
CA TYR A 176 1.08 7.58 22.14
C TYR A 176 2.46 7.54 22.79
N SER A 177 2.60 8.07 24.02
CA SER A 177 3.87 8.09 24.75
C SER A 177 4.42 6.70 25.08
N ASP A 178 3.54 5.70 25.18
CA ASP A 178 3.88 4.31 25.47
C ASP A 178 4.68 3.62 24.34
N ILE A 179 4.67 4.17 23.12
CA ILE A 179 5.46 3.62 22.00
C ILE A 179 6.90 4.14 21.94
N GLU A 180 7.26 5.17 22.70
CA GLU A 180 8.58 5.80 22.63
C GLU A 180 9.71 4.79 22.87
N LYS A 181 9.51 3.86 23.81
CA LYS A 181 10.51 2.84 24.12
C LYS A 181 10.79 1.92 22.93
N ILE A 182 9.74 1.44 22.24
CA ILE A 182 9.92 0.55 21.09
C ILE A 182 10.52 1.30 19.90
N LEU A 183 10.22 2.58 19.72
CA LEU A 183 10.85 3.43 18.71
C LEU A 183 12.35 3.62 18.99
N PHE A 184 12.73 3.88 20.25
CA PHE A 184 14.12 3.98 20.66
C PHE A 184 14.88 2.66 20.41
N MET A 185 14.31 1.51 20.80
CA MET A 185 14.92 0.20 20.60
C MET A 185 15.11 -0.10 19.11
N TYR A 186 14.11 0.21 18.27
CA TYR A 186 14.23 0.02 16.81
C TYR A 186 15.29 0.95 16.20
N GLY A 187 15.30 2.23 16.58
CA GLY A 187 16.33 3.18 16.14
C GLY A 187 17.75 2.73 16.51
N LYS A 188 17.92 2.20 17.74
CA LYS A 188 19.19 1.62 18.19
C LYS A 188 19.59 0.41 17.35
N ALA A 189 18.67 -0.51 17.07
CA ALA A 189 18.93 -1.67 16.21
C ALA A 189 19.36 -1.28 14.79
N ILE A 190 18.76 -0.21 14.23
CA ILE A 190 19.18 0.35 12.93
C ILE A 190 20.61 0.90 13.00
N ILE A 191 20.94 1.62 14.06
CA ILE A 191 22.30 2.19 14.26
C ILE A 191 23.35 1.08 14.41
N GLU A 192 23.05 0.05 15.19
CA GLU A 192 23.95 -1.10 15.41
C GLU A 192 24.20 -1.92 14.12
N ASN A 193 23.28 -1.83 13.13
CA ASN A 193 23.39 -2.52 11.84
C ASN A 193 23.45 -1.52 10.65
N VAL A 194 23.99 -0.33 10.88
CA VAL A 194 23.95 0.78 9.93
C VAL A 194 24.57 0.45 8.57
N GLU A 195 25.65 -0.32 8.53
CA GLU A 195 26.32 -0.70 7.28
C GLU A 195 25.42 -1.54 6.37
N ILE A 196 24.66 -2.48 6.95
CA ILE A 196 23.72 -3.31 6.23
C ILE A 196 22.55 -2.46 5.71
N PHE A 197 21.99 -1.59 6.56
CA PHE A 197 20.91 -0.68 6.18
C PHE A 197 21.34 0.28 5.08
N ASP A 198 22.49 0.94 5.22
CA ASP A 198 22.99 1.90 4.23
C ASP A 198 23.31 1.21 2.90
N TYR A 199 23.84 -0.02 2.92
CA TYR A 199 24.01 -0.83 1.72
C TYR A 199 22.69 -1.04 0.97
N PHE A 200 21.66 -1.59 1.62
CA PHE A 200 20.38 -1.87 0.95
C PHE A 200 19.63 -0.60 0.53
N ILE A 201 19.69 0.47 1.33
CA ILE A 201 19.06 1.76 0.98
C ILE A 201 19.77 2.42 -0.21
N SER A 202 21.08 2.20 -0.38
CA SER A 202 21.84 2.74 -1.51
C SER A 202 21.59 2.02 -2.82
N LEU A 203 21.06 0.79 -2.78
CA LEU A 203 20.79 0.01 -3.99
C LEU A 203 19.74 0.71 -4.86
N GLN A 204 20.11 0.89 -6.11
CA GLN A 204 19.19 1.44 -7.09
C GLN A 204 18.19 0.36 -7.55
N TYR A 205 16.90 0.69 -7.52
CA TYR A 205 15.88 -0.20 -8.06
C TYR A 205 16.01 -0.30 -9.59
N SER A 206 16.52 -1.42 -10.10
CA SER A 206 16.86 -1.60 -11.50
C SER A 206 15.70 -1.38 -12.47
N TYR A 207 14.46 -1.70 -12.07
CA TYR A 207 13.27 -1.42 -12.87
C TYR A 207 12.79 0.05 -12.78
N GLY A 208 13.51 0.91 -12.10
CA GLY A 208 13.21 2.35 -12.01
C GLY A 208 13.64 3.15 -13.23
N PHE A 209 14.38 2.54 -14.16
CA PHE A 209 15.03 3.24 -15.26
C PHE A 209 14.95 2.46 -16.56
N TYR A 210 14.90 3.19 -17.67
CA TYR A 210 15.15 2.65 -19.01
C TYR A 210 16.64 2.41 -19.21
N SER A 211 17.00 1.67 -20.28
CA SER A 211 18.40 1.33 -20.59
C SER A 211 19.34 2.53 -20.84
N ASN A 212 18.77 3.73 -21.06
CA ASN A 212 19.52 4.98 -21.20
C ASN A 212 19.52 5.84 -19.91
N GLY A 213 19.03 5.33 -18.80
CA GLY A 213 18.97 6.05 -17.53
C GLY A 213 17.75 6.97 -17.33
N ASN A 214 16.87 7.09 -18.32
CA ASN A 214 15.62 7.85 -18.14
C ASN A 214 14.71 7.15 -17.13
N VAL A 215 13.96 7.95 -16.35
CA VAL A 215 13.12 7.44 -15.25
C VAL A 215 11.87 6.74 -15.77
N VAL A 216 11.59 5.55 -15.24
CA VAL A 216 10.30 4.86 -15.42
C VAL A 216 9.32 5.35 -14.36
N THR A 217 8.31 6.09 -14.77
CA THR A 217 7.27 6.62 -13.86
C THR A 217 6.13 5.61 -13.66
N SER A 218 5.27 5.86 -12.66
CA SER A 218 4.01 5.11 -12.48
C SER A 218 3.10 5.24 -13.71
N VAL A 219 3.06 6.42 -14.33
CA VAL A 219 2.31 6.64 -15.58
C VAL A 219 2.78 5.70 -16.68
N HIS A 220 4.10 5.58 -16.89
CA HIS A 220 4.65 4.65 -17.91
C HIS A 220 4.22 3.20 -17.61
N ARG A 221 4.32 2.75 -16.36
CA ARG A 221 3.92 1.39 -15.96
C ARG A 221 2.44 1.12 -16.22
N ARG A 222 1.58 2.10 -15.91
CA ARG A 222 0.14 1.98 -16.08
C ARG A 222 -0.26 1.98 -17.56
N LEU A 223 0.37 2.82 -18.39
CA LEU A 223 0.17 2.84 -19.83
C LEU A 223 0.67 1.54 -20.49
N TYR A 224 1.86 1.04 -20.11
CA TYR A 224 2.37 -0.24 -20.61
C TYR A 224 1.41 -1.38 -20.31
N ARG A 225 0.92 -1.46 -19.06
CA ARG A 225 -0.05 -2.45 -18.65
C ARG A 225 -1.33 -2.40 -19.49
N SER A 226 -1.87 -1.20 -19.73
CA SER A 226 -3.03 -1.04 -20.59
C SER A 226 -2.78 -1.52 -22.02
N MET A 227 -1.59 -1.27 -22.55
CA MET A 227 -1.20 -1.74 -23.89
C MET A 227 -1.11 -3.27 -23.96
N ILE A 228 -0.50 -3.91 -22.95
CA ILE A 228 -0.41 -5.37 -22.85
C ILE A 228 -1.80 -6.00 -22.75
N SER A 229 -2.69 -5.45 -21.94
CA SER A 229 -4.07 -5.94 -21.82
C SER A 229 -4.87 -5.85 -23.12
N LYS A 230 -4.47 -4.95 -24.03
CA LYS A 230 -5.04 -4.80 -25.38
C LYS A 230 -4.28 -5.54 -26.46
N GLY A 231 -3.41 -6.49 -26.07
CA GLY A 231 -2.76 -7.42 -26.97
C GLY A 231 -1.43 -6.95 -27.59
N MET A 232 -0.85 -5.82 -27.09
CA MET A 232 0.50 -5.46 -27.50
C MET A 232 1.49 -6.53 -27.02
N LYS A 233 2.46 -6.85 -27.88
CA LYS A 233 3.60 -7.72 -27.54
C LYS A 233 4.86 -6.85 -27.49
N ASP A 234 5.45 -6.73 -26.33
CA ASP A 234 6.75 -6.10 -26.13
C ASP A 234 7.45 -6.87 -24.99
N ASP A 235 8.51 -7.57 -25.33
CA ASP A 235 9.16 -8.51 -24.41
C ASP A 235 9.92 -7.80 -23.29
N ASN A 236 10.40 -6.57 -23.56
CA ASN A 236 11.14 -5.80 -22.57
C ASN A 236 10.84 -4.29 -22.67
N PRO A 237 9.91 -3.77 -21.84
CA PRO A 237 9.49 -2.37 -21.88
C PRO A 237 10.58 -1.38 -21.44
N PHE A 238 11.69 -1.85 -20.88
CA PHE A 238 12.77 -0.99 -20.37
C PHE A 238 13.80 -0.64 -21.43
N LEU A 239 13.74 -1.27 -22.61
CA LEU A 239 14.67 -0.99 -23.72
C LEU A 239 14.22 0.21 -24.54
N ILE A 240 15.17 1.12 -24.85
CA ILE A 240 14.90 2.33 -25.61
C ILE A 240 14.60 2.08 -27.09
N ASN A 241 15.04 0.96 -27.62
CA ASN A 241 14.72 0.50 -28.99
C ASN A 241 13.42 -0.32 -29.08
N GLY A 242 12.73 -0.49 -27.94
CA GLY A 242 11.43 -1.15 -27.88
C GLY A 242 10.28 -0.27 -28.42
N MET A 243 9.19 -0.93 -28.81
CA MET A 243 8.00 -0.24 -29.32
C MET A 243 7.39 0.70 -28.31
N PHE A 244 7.28 0.27 -27.04
CA PHE A 244 6.68 1.08 -25.98
C PHE A 244 7.44 2.37 -25.72
N TYR A 245 8.77 2.30 -25.56
CA TYR A 245 9.59 3.51 -25.38
C TYR A 245 9.48 4.47 -26.55
N SER A 246 9.49 3.96 -27.77
CA SER A 246 9.34 4.77 -29.00
C SER A 246 8.02 5.53 -29.03
N LEU A 247 6.92 4.91 -28.60
CA LEU A 247 5.61 5.58 -28.49
C LEU A 247 5.62 6.68 -27.42
N LEU A 248 6.19 6.43 -26.25
CA LEU A 248 6.31 7.45 -25.20
C LEU A 248 7.17 8.64 -25.66
N ALA A 249 8.28 8.37 -26.32
CA ALA A 249 9.18 9.41 -26.85
C ALA A 249 8.49 10.27 -27.91
N LYS A 250 7.79 9.66 -28.86
CA LYS A 250 7.00 10.34 -29.89
C LYS A 250 5.96 11.31 -29.30
N LYS A 251 5.35 10.92 -28.17
CA LYS A 251 4.35 11.73 -27.48
C LYS A 251 4.92 12.65 -26.39
N LYS A 252 6.26 12.72 -26.26
CA LYS A 252 6.97 13.57 -25.29
C LYS A 252 6.59 13.27 -23.83
N ILE A 253 6.31 12.00 -23.53
CA ILE A 253 5.95 11.54 -22.17
C ILE A 253 7.20 11.11 -21.39
N ILE A 254 8.34 10.88 -22.05
CA ILE A 254 9.59 10.54 -21.39
C ILE A 254 10.07 11.69 -20.50
N VAL A 255 10.47 11.35 -19.29
CA VAL A 255 11.02 12.29 -18.31
C VAL A 255 12.43 11.90 -17.91
N THR A 256 13.30 12.87 -17.73
CA THR A 256 14.69 12.67 -17.32
C THR A 256 14.89 12.71 -15.80
N THR A 257 13.95 13.33 -15.09
CA THR A 257 13.99 13.48 -13.63
C THR A 257 12.79 12.83 -12.98
N LYS A 258 13.00 12.28 -11.79
CA LYS A 258 11.92 11.66 -11.02
C LYS A 258 10.84 12.69 -10.69
N SER A 259 9.63 12.47 -11.18
CA SER A 259 8.45 13.26 -10.87
C SER A 259 7.44 12.41 -10.08
N ASN A 260 6.81 13.01 -9.08
CA ASN A 260 5.74 12.35 -8.32
C ASN A 260 4.39 12.83 -8.86
N LEU A 261 3.82 12.05 -9.78
CA LEU A 261 2.48 12.29 -10.34
C LEU A 261 1.39 11.50 -9.65
N ASP A 262 1.73 10.66 -8.68
CA ASP A 262 0.77 9.79 -7.99
C ASP A 262 -0.09 10.56 -6.99
N LYS A 263 0.41 11.70 -6.50
CA LYS A 263 -0.29 12.58 -5.56
C LYS A 263 -0.19 14.03 -5.99
N LEU A 264 -1.31 14.75 -5.89
CA LEU A 264 -1.28 16.21 -6.01
C LEU A 264 -0.66 16.80 -4.74
N THR A 265 0.39 17.59 -4.91
CA THR A 265 1.07 18.30 -3.83
C THR A 265 1.19 19.78 -4.17
N LYS A 266 1.44 20.64 -3.18
CA LYS A 266 1.71 22.06 -3.42
C LYS A 266 2.93 22.29 -4.33
N GLN A 267 3.87 21.34 -4.33
CA GLN A 267 5.09 21.42 -5.14
C GLN A 267 4.83 21.10 -6.61
N ASN A 268 4.11 19.98 -6.91
CA ASN A 268 3.88 19.56 -8.29
C ASN A 268 2.64 20.21 -8.94
N PHE A 269 1.73 20.77 -8.15
CA PHE A 269 0.55 21.46 -8.63
C PHE A 269 0.30 22.75 -7.82
N PRO A 270 1.13 23.80 -8.03
CA PRO A 270 0.99 25.06 -7.30
C PRO A 270 -0.34 25.73 -7.60
N ASN A 271 -0.88 26.44 -6.62
CA ASN A 271 -2.17 27.13 -6.72
C ASN A 271 -3.37 26.21 -7.04
N ALA A 272 -3.33 24.96 -6.56
CA ALA A 272 -4.38 23.97 -6.78
C ALA A 272 -5.78 24.51 -6.46
N GLU A 273 -5.95 25.23 -5.36
CA GLU A 273 -7.23 25.83 -4.96
C GLU A 273 -7.77 26.84 -5.97
N LYS A 274 -6.88 27.72 -6.47
CA LYS A 274 -7.27 28.71 -7.49
C LYS A 274 -7.69 28.02 -8.79
N LYS A 275 -6.92 27.02 -9.23
CA LYS A 275 -7.23 26.24 -10.43
C LYS A 275 -8.54 25.46 -10.26
N LEU A 276 -8.79 24.90 -9.07
CA LEU A 276 -10.03 24.21 -8.76
C LEU A 276 -11.25 25.17 -8.79
N ARG A 277 -11.10 26.39 -8.27
CA ARG A 277 -12.18 27.40 -8.38
C ARG A 277 -12.51 27.73 -9.84
N SER A 278 -11.50 27.93 -10.67
CA SER A 278 -11.69 28.18 -12.11
C SER A 278 -12.34 26.98 -12.81
N PHE A 279 -11.92 25.77 -12.47
CA PHE A 279 -12.53 24.54 -12.98
C PHE A 279 -13.98 24.40 -12.53
N ASN A 280 -14.29 24.68 -11.28
CA ASN A 280 -15.67 24.64 -10.76
C ASN A 280 -16.57 25.65 -11.46
N LEU A 281 -16.04 26.83 -11.82
CA LEU A 281 -16.78 27.81 -12.60
C LEU A 281 -17.08 27.28 -14.02
N PHE A 282 -16.09 26.69 -14.68
CA PHE A 282 -16.27 26.00 -15.97
C PHE A 282 -17.33 24.91 -15.89
N MET A 283 -17.29 24.06 -14.84
CA MET A 283 -18.27 22.99 -14.65
C MET A 283 -19.70 23.51 -14.43
N LYS A 284 -19.85 24.64 -13.71
CA LYS A 284 -21.15 25.31 -13.55
C LYS A 284 -21.69 25.84 -14.89
N MET A 285 -20.82 26.44 -15.70
CA MET A 285 -21.18 26.89 -17.05
C MET A 285 -21.61 25.71 -17.93
N LEU A 286 -20.84 24.63 -17.90
CA LEU A 286 -21.14 23.41 -18.66
C LEU A 286 -22.50 22.79 -18.22
N PHE A 287 -22.78 22.77 -16.93
CA PHE A 287 -24.07 22.35 -16.39
C PHE A 287 -25.22 23.21 -16.92
N SER A 288 -25.04 24.54 -16.97
CA SER A 288 -26.04 25.46 -17.47
C SER A 288 -26.34 25.28 -18.97
N ILE A 289 -25.35 24.86 -19.75
CA ILE A 289 -25.49 24.60 -21.20
C ILE A 289 -26.16 23.23 -21.46
N LEU A 290 -25.71 22.19 -20.78
CA LEU A 290 -26.14 20.81 -21.03
C LEU A 290 -27.44 20.44 -20.33
N GLY A 291 -27.77 21.11 -19.23
CA GLY A 291 -28.86 20.74 -18.33
C GLY A 291 -28.52 19.53 -17.46
N TYR A 292 -29.42 19.20 -16.55
CA TYR A 292 -29.20 18.19 -15.49
C TYR A 292 -28.77 16.81 -16.02
N GLU A 293 -29.58 16.22 -16.89
CA GLU A 293 -29.37 14.84 -17.32
C GLU A 293 -28.07 14.68 -18.13
N ARG A 294 -27.87 15.51 -19.15
CA ARG A 294 -26.72 15.42 -20.04
C ARG A 294 -25.42 15.72 -19.30
N TYR A 295 -25.45 16.67 -18.36
CA TYR A 295 -24.28 16.97 -17.55
C TYR A 295 -23.85 15.76 -16.71
N PHE A 296 -24.79 15.11 -15.98
CA PHE A 296 -24.44 13.97 -15.14
C PHE A 296 -24.07 12.72 -15.96
N LEU A 297 -24.66 12.52 -17.12
CA LEU A 297 -24.22 11.49 -18.07
C LEU A 297 -22.79 11.73 -18.56
N LEU A 298 -22.43 12.98 -18.87
CA LEU A 298 -21.07 13.34 -19.23
C LEU A 298 -20.08 13.08 -18.09
N ILE A 299 -20.41 13.44 -16.85
CA ILE A 299 -19.56 13.15 -15.69
C ILE A 299 -19.33 11.65 -15.53
N ARG A 300 -20.37 10.82 -15.69
CA ARG A 300 -20.24 9.36 -15.65
C ARG A 300 -19.37 8.85 -16.81
N LEU A 301 -19.54 9.37 -18.01
CA LEU A 301 -18.70 9.04 -19.16
C LEU A 301 -17.22 9.37 -18.93
N LEU A 302 -16.94 10.49 -18.24
CA LEU A 302 -15.59 10.93 -17.96
C LEU A 302 -14.94 10.22 -16.75
N HIS A 303 -15.71 9.53 -15.91
CA HIS A 303 -15.20 8.89 -14.70
C HIS A 303 -14.02 7.94 -14.94
N PRO A 304 -14.01 7.04 -15.95
CA PRO A 304 -12.87 6.20 -16.25
C PRO A 304 -11.60 6.96 -16.64
N TYR A 305 -11.72 8.17 -17.16
CA TYR A 305 -10.57 8.98 -17.60
C TYR A 305 -9.72 9.53 -16.44
N SER A 306 -10.18 9.42 -15.20
CA SER A 306 -9.35 9.70 -14.03
C SER A 306 -8.22 8.68 -13.83
N ARG A 307 -8.30 7.51 -14.47
CA ARG A 307 -7.32 6.44 -14.40
C ARG A 307 -6.19 6.66 -15.42
N LEU A 308 -4.97 6.34 -15.01
CA LEU A 308 -3.80 6.44 -15.89
C LEU A 308 -3.88 5.47 -17.08
N GLU A 309 -4.45 4.28 -16.87
CA GLU A 309 -4.66 3.27 -17.91
C GLU A 309 -5.57 3.77 -19.04
N SER A 310 -6.59 4.54 -18.69
CA SER A 310 -7.53 5.09 -19.68
C SER A 310 -6.87 6.17 -20.56
N GLN A 311 -5.71 6.69 -20.15
CA GLN A 311 -4.95 7.66 -20.95
C GLN A 311 -4.17 7.00 -22.10
N ILE A 312 -4.30 5.70 -22.32
CA ILE A 312 -3.61 4.97 -23.40
C ILE A 312 -3.92 5.55 -24.80
N HIS A 313 -5.10 6.12 -25.00
CA HIS A 313 -5.48 6.80 -26.26
C HIS A 313 -4.52 7.94 -26.62
N LEU A 314 -3.81 8.54 -25.66
CA LEU A 314 -2.78 9.54 -25.92
C LEU A 314 -1.59 8.99 -26.69
N LEU A 315 -1.33 7.69 -26.59
CA LEU A 315 -0.23 7.03 -27.31
C LEU A 315 -0.61 6.68 -28.75
N ASP A 316 -1.79 6.08 -28.95
CA ASP A 316 -2.27 5.67 -30.28
C ASP A 316 -3.79 5.46 -30.21
N ASP A 317 -4.53 6.00 -31.17
CA ASP A 317 -5.99 5.94 -31.25
C ASP A 317 -6.51 4.49 -31.38
N LYS A 318 -5.71 3.56 -31.90
CA LYS A 318 -6.07 2.11 -31.93
C LYS A 318 -6.33 1.50 -30.57
N TYR A 319 -5.87 2.16 -29.49
CA TYR A 319 -6.10 1.73 -28.10
C TYR A 319 -7.31 2.40 -27.44
N LEU A 320 -8.09 3.18 -28.17
CA LEU A 320 -9.37 3.69 -27.66
C LEU A 320 -10.27 2.52 -27.25
N ASP A 321 -10.81 2.59 -26.04
CA ASP A 321 -11.88 1.71 -25.61
C ASP A 321 -13.20 2.22 -26.16
N ASN A 322 -13.77 1.47 -27.11
CA ASN A 322 -15.10 1.75 -27.66
C ASN A 322 -16.22 1.16 -26.79
N ASN A 323 -15.89 0.49 -25.69
CA ASN A 323 -16.86 -0.13 -24.80
C ASN A 323 -17.23 0.85 -23.67
N ILE A 324 -18.39 1.42 -23.78
CA ILE A 324 -19.09 2.10 -22.67
C ILE A 324 -19.78 1.00 -21.86
N HIS A 325 -19.23 0.65 -20.71
CA HIS A 325 -19.88 -0.27 -19.75
C HIS A 325 -20.59 0.50 -18.66
#